data_ff9a8cc57e2d4773191108c36791bd62
#
_entry.id   ff9a8cc57e2d4773191108c36791bd62
#
_cell.length_a   1.000
_cell.length_b   1.000
_cell.length_c   1.000
_cell.angle_alpha   90.00
_cell.angle_beta   90.00
_cell.angle_gamma   90.00
#
_symmetry.space_group_name_H-M   'P 1'
#
loop_
_entity.id
_entity.type
_entity.pdbx_description
1 polymer ?
#
loop_
_entity_poly.entity_id
_entity_poly.type
_entity_poly.pdbx_seq_one_letter_code
_entity_poly.pdbx_strand_id
1 'polypeptide(L)'
;MFIYRGGWDSKKDTYLGVKGGSPSTSHAHMDAGSFIFERDGVRWAMDLGMQSYITLESKGVDLWNMSQNGQRWEVFRLSNIAHNTLTINGERHLVESNAPITRTFESKKQKGAEVDLSSVFANSVKKAVRTVILDQKDHLEVIDRLETRDKEATVSWIMVTPAEAKITGKNRIELTKDGQRMLLTADTGTEVEMKIWSNVPPHEYDFRNPGTIRVGFETVIPANRASQLKVRLIPLK
;
A
#
# COMPACT_ATOMS: atom_id res chain seq x y z
N MET A 1 5.80 -9.83 -9.73
CA MET A 1 6.46 -8.71 -9.03
C MET A 1 7.28 -7.92 -10.04
N PHE A 2 7.26 -6.59 -9.99
CA PHE A 2 8.17 -5.69 -10.69
C PHE A 2 9.21 -5.16 -9.71
N ILE A 3 10.48 -5.06 -10.13
CA ILE A 3 11.56 -4.50 -9.32
C ILE A 3 12.41 -3.60 -10.22
N TYR A 4 12.65 -2.38 -9.76
CA TYR A 4 13.61 -1.45 -10.34
C TYR A 4 14.65 -1.07 -9.29
N ARG A 5 15.90 -0.97 -9.73
CA ARG A 5 17.00 -0.47 -8.94
C ARG A 5 17.85 0.49 -9.77
N GLY A 6 18.13 1.68 -9.25
CA GLY A 6 18.87 2.71 -9.93
C GLY A 6 20.35 2.42 -10.07
N GLY A 7 20.90 1.56 -9.19
CA GLY A 7 22.30 1.12 -9.18
C GLY A 7 22.52 0.02 -8.16
N TRP A 8 23.76 -0.47 -8.06
CA TRP A 8 24.14 -1.55 -7.14
C TRP A 8 25.28 -1.13 -6.20
N ASP A 9 25.86 0.03 -6.43
CA ASP A 9 27.10 0.46 -5.76
C ASP A 9 26.84 1.34 -4.54
N SER A 10 25.64 1.87 -4.40
CA SER A 10 25.28 2.81 -3.33
C SER A 10 23.97 2.45 -2.64
N LYS A 11 23.96 2.57 -1.30
CA LYS A 11 22.72 2.51 -0.52
C LYS A 11 21.76 3.67 -0.81
N LYS A 12 22.24 4.72 -1.51
CA LYS A 12 21.44 5.88 -1.92
C LYS A 12 20.71 5.67 -3.24
N ASP A 13 20.98 4.55 -3.92
CA ASP A 13 20.31 4.23 -5.18
C ASP A 13 18.81 4.05 -4.95
N THR A 14 18.04 4.57 -5.90
CA THR A 14 16.57 4.43 -5.84
C THR A 14 16.17 2.98 -6.04
N TYR A 15 15.23 2.50 -5.22
CA TYR A 15 14.62 1.19 -5.33
C TYR A 15 13.08 1.32 -5.40
N LEU A 16 12.48 0.61 -6.32
CA LEU A 16 11.04 0.45 -6.41
C LEU A 16 10.69 -1.02 -6.59
N GLY A 17 9.90 -1.56 -5.65
CA GLY A 17 9.26 -2.87 -5.80
C GLY A 17 7.75 -2.70 -5.90
N VAL A 18 7.10 -3.41 -6.81
CA VAL A 18 5.63 -3.43 -6.96
C VAL A 18 5.13 -4.86 -7.00
N LYS A 19 4.15 -5.18 -6.17
CA LYS A 19 3.62 -6.54 -6.02
C LYS A 19 2.23 -6.67 -6.63
N GLY A 20 2.07 -7.68 -7.48
CA GLY A 20 0.79 -8.29 -7.83
C GLY A 20 0.65 -9.65 -7.16
N GLY A 21 -0.28 -10.48 -7.62
CA GLY A 21 -0.49 -11.83 -7.14
C GLY A 21 -1.81 -12.03 -6.42
N SER A 22 -1.91 -13.10 -5.64
CA SER A 22 -3.15 -13.54 -5.00
C SER A 22 -2.95 -13.83 -3.51
N PRO A 23 -3.91 -13.47 -2.65
CA PRO A 23 -3.92 -13.91 -1.26
C PRO A 23 -4.08 -15.43 -1.10
N SER A 24 -4.66 -16.14 -2.10
CA SER A 24 -4.88 -17.59 -2.04
C SER A 24 -3.62 -18.43 -2.21
N THR A 25 -2.49 -17.83 -2.60
CA THR A 25 -1.23 -18.58 -2.69
C THR A 25 -0.68 -18.91 -1.30
N SER A 26 0.03 -20.05 -1.22
CA SER A 26 0.67 -20.48 0.04
C SER A 26 1.56 -19.36 0.61
N HIS A 27 1.45 -19.12 1.90
CA HIS A 27 2.20 -18.08 2.64
C HIS A 27 1.92 -16.62 2.21
N ALA A 28 0.93 -16.37 1.36
CA ALA A 28 0.60 -15.02 0.92
C ALA A 28 -0.02 -14.17 2.04
N HIS A 29 0.05 -12.85 1.83
CA HIS A 29 -0.63 -11.82 2.60
C HIS A 29 -1.71 -11.15 1.72
N MET A 30 -2.57 -10.36 2.31
CA MET A 30 -3.50 -9.48 1.58
C MET A 30 -2.79 -8.19 1.16
N ASP A 31 -1.75 -8.31 0.35
CA ASP A 31 -0.83 -7.24 -0.03
C ASP A 31 -0.78 -6.96 -1.54
N ALA A 32 -1.84 -7.35 -2.26
CA ALA A 32 -1.98 -7.07 -3.68
C ALA A 32 -1.91 -5.56 -3.95
N GLY A 33 -1.09 -5.15 -4.93
CA GLY A 33 -0.84 -3.75 -5.26
C GLY A 33 0.11 -3.03 -4.31
N SER A 34 0.72 -3.72 -3.35
CA SER A 34 1.70 -3.13 -2.45
C SER A 34 2.98 -2.75 -3.16
N PHE A 35 3.68 -1.76 -2.61
CA PHE A 35 4.95 -1.27 -3.16
C PHE A 35 5.95 -0.96 -2.05
N ILE A 36 7.23 -0.99 -2.40
CA ILE A 36 8.34 -0.54 -1.55
C ILE A 36 9.07 0.56 -2.32
N PHE A 37 9.43 1.63 -1.62
CA PHE A 37 10.17 2.74 -2.20
C PHE A 37 11.31 3.17 -1.30
N GLU A 38 12.53 3.17 -1.87
CA GLU A 38 13.73 3.66 -1.23
C GLU A 38 14.36 4.76 -2.09
N ARG A 39 14.87 5.78 -1.43
CA ARG A 39 15.59 6.86 -2.06
C ARG A 39 16.53 7.56 -1.07
N ASP A 40 17.71 7.94 -1.53
CA ASP A 40 18.71 8.67 -0.75
C ASP A 40 19.08 7.98 0.58
N GLY A 41 19.07 6.65 0.59
CA GLY A 41 19.40 5.81 1.74
C GLY A 41 18.26 5.58 2.72
N VAL A 42 17.06 6.12 2.46
CA VAL A 42 15.87 5.98 3.29
C VAL A 42 14.83 5.11 2.60
N ARG A 43 14.28 4.13 3.32
CA ARG A 43 13.11 3.36 2.90
C ARG A 43 11.84 4.12 3.32
N TRP A 44 11.29 4.91 2.42
CA TRP A 44 10.13 5.76 2.66
C TRP A 44 8.82 4.98 2.72
N ALA A 45 8.66 4.00 1.83
CA ALA A 45 7.56 3.04 1.88
C ALA A 45 8.15 1.66 2.16
N MET A 46 7.72 1.04 3.25
CA MET A 46 8.21 -0.27 3.68
C MET A 46 7.08 -1.29 3.81
N ASP A 47 7.43 -2.55 3.89
CA ASP A 47 6.55 -3.63 4.31
C ASP A 47 6.98 -4.13 5.69
N LEU A 48 6.02 -4.52 6.54
CA LEU A 48 6.32 -5.05 7.88
C LEU A 48 6.87 -6.47 7.85
N GLY A 49 6.81 -7.11 6.70
CA GLY A 49 7.25 -8.47 6.52
C GLY A 49 6.36 -9.49 7.23
N MET A 50 6.85 -10.73 7.27
CA MET A 50 6.14 -11.82 7.93
C MET A 50 6.27 -11.75 9.46
N GLN A 51 5.33 -12.37 10.15
CA GLN A 51 5.48 -12.81 11.53
C GLN A 51 5.81 -14.29 11.54
N SER A 52 6.65 -14.72 12.50
CA SER A 52 6.97 -16.14 12.67
C SER A 52 5.71 -16.96 12.94
N TYR A 53 5.45 -17.98 12.16
CA TYR A 53 4.25 -18.81 12.27
C TYR A 53 4.21 -19.55 13.61
N ILE A 54 5.34 -20.02 14.13
CA ILE A 54 5.43 -20.66 15.43
C ILE A 54 4.86 -19.77 16.54
N THR A 55 5.07 -18.44 16.45
CA THR A 55 4.56 -17.50 17.46
C THR A 55 3.06 -17.31 17.37
N LEU A 56 2.44 -17.54 16.22
CA LEU A 56 0.99 -17.53 16.02
C LEU A 56 0.36 -18.85 16.45
N GLU A 57 0.92 -19.96 15.97
CA GLU A 57 0.42 -21.31 16.26
C GLU A 57 0.50 -21.65 17.75
N SER A 58 1.59 -21.24 18.44
CA SER A 58 1.73 -21.44 19.90
C SER A 58 0.69 -20.65 20.72
N LYS A 59 0.05 -19.66 20.12
CA LYS A 59 -1.05 -18.91 20.73
C LYS A 59 -2.43 -19.36 20.23
N GLY A 60 -2.51 -20.47 19.51
CA GLY A 60 -3.76 -21.08 19.04
C GLY A 60 -4.41 -20.36 17.85
N VAL A 61 -3.65 -19.55 17.10
CA VAL A 61 -4.18 -18.90 15.89
C VAL A 61 -4.39 -19.94 14.79
N ASP A 62 -5.59 -20.00 14.22
CA ASP A 62 -5.91 -20.83 13.04
C ASP A 62 -5.31 -20.23 11.77
N LEU A 63 -3.97 -20.32 11.69
CA LEU A 63 -3.16 -19.68 10.66
C LEU A 63 -3.36 -20.27 9.26
N TRP A 64 -3.74 -21.55 9.18
CA TRP A 64 -3.81 -22.28 7.91
C TRP A 64 -5.21 -22.28 7.29
N ASN A 65 -6.16 -21.66 7.96
CA ASN A 65 -7.49 -21.43 7.41
C ASN A 65 -7.44 -20.26 6.40
N MET A 66 -7.35 -20.60 5.14
CA MET A 66 -7.26 -19.65 4.02
C MET A 66 -8.65 -19.19 3.52
N SER A 67 -9.75 -19.59 4.15
CA SER A 67 -11.08 -19.08 3.77
C SER A 67 -11.18 -17.57 3.97
N GLN A 68 -12.11 -16.89 3.28
CA GLN A 68 -12.28 -15.42 3.34
C GLN A 68 -12.43 -14.88 4.77
N ASN A 69 -13.06 -15.65 5.65
CA ASN A 69 -13.30 -15.30 7.05
C ASN A 69 -12.34 -16.02 8.02
N GLY A 70 -11.29 -16.64 7.51
CA GLY A 70 -10.29 -17.34 8.32
C GLY A 70 -9.53 -16.38 9.25
N GLN A 71 -9.20 -16.87 10.45
CA GLN A 71 -8.48 -16.09 11.46
C GLN A 71 -7.09 -15.64 10.97
N ARG A 72 -6.51 -16.34 9.99
CA ARG A 72 -5.29 -15.91 9.31
C ARG A 72 -5.29 -14.41 8.96
N TRP A 73 -6.40 -13.91 8.45
CA TRP A 73 -6.53 -12.54 7.95
C TRP A 73 -6.82 -11.51 9.05
N GLU A 74 -6.97 -11.97 10.30
CA GLU A 74 -7.01 -11.11 11.48
C GLU A 74 -5.61 -10.75 11.98
N VAL A 75 -4.60 -11.58 11.65
CA VAL A 75 -3.21 -11.29 11.95
C VAL A 75 -2.78 -10.00 11.26
N PHE A 76 -2.35 -9.00 12.03
CA PHE A 76 -2.13 -7.64 11.55
C PHE A 76 -1.26 -7.59 10.30
N ARG A 77 -0.10 -8.28 10.31
CA ARG A 77 0.85 -8.27 9.19
C ARG A 77 0.39 -9.08 7.97
N LEU A 78 -0.69 -9.85 8.07
CA LEU A 78 -1.25 -10.62 6.97
C LEU A 78 -2.44 -9.91 6.31
N SER A 79 -3.04 -8.93 7.01
CA SER A 79 -4.20 -8.16 6.57
C SER A 79 -3.80 -6.99 5.68
N ASN A 80 -4.67 -6.61 4.72
CA ASN A 80 -4.47 -5.48 3.82
C ASN A 80 -4.25 -4.14 4.53
N ILE A 81 -4.77 -3.96 5.74
CA ILE A 81 -4.59 -2.72 6.52
C ILE A 81 -3.14 -2.45 6.93
N ALA A 82 -2.26 -3.43 6.86
CA ALA A 82 -0.86 -3.34 7.26
C ALA A 82 0.11 -3.27 6.05
N HIS A 83 -0.41 -3.09 4.85
CA HIS A 83 0.36 -3.05 3.60
C HIS A 83 0.14 -1.74 2.84
N ASN A 84 1.02 -1.45 1.89
CA ASN A 84 0.99 -0.25 1.05
C ASN A 84 -0.04 -0.41 -0.09
N THR A 85 -1.30 -0.60 0.27
CA THR A 85 -2.39 -0.89 -0.66
C THR A 85 -3.66 -0.14 -0.28
N LEU A 86 -4.75 -0.42 -0.97
CA LEU A 86 -6.06 0.14 -0.66
C LEU A 86 -6.82 -0.75 0.34
N THR A 87 -7.65 -0.11 1.14
CA THR A 87 -8.78 -0.74 1.81
C THR A 87 -10.04 -0.03 1.36
N ILE A 88 -11.01 -0.76 0.84
CA ILE A 88 -12.28 -0.20 0.35
C ILE A 88 -13.41 -0.69 1.25
N ASN A 89 -14.25 0.23 1.76
CA ASN A 89 -15.36 -0.03 2.68
C ASN A 89 -14.93 -0.76 3.98
N GLY A 90 -13.65 -0.66 4.37
CA GLY A 90 -13.11 -1.42 5.50
C GLY A 90 -12.99 -2.92 5.26
N GLU A 91 -13.21 -3.38 4.03
CA GLU A 91 -13.23 -4.80 3.69
C GLU A 91 -11.80 -5.34 3.46
N ARG A 92 -11.65 -6.63 3.70
CA ARG A 92 -10.45 -7.40 3.37
C ARG A 92 -10.39 -7.66 1.87
N HIS A 93 -9.20 -7.83 1.33
CA HIS A 93 -9.02 -8.34 -0.03
C HIS A 93 -9.75 -9.68 -0.21
N LEU A 94 -10.35 -9.91 -1.38
CA LEU A 94 -10.93 -11.21 -1.69
C LEU A 94 -9.83 -12.26 -1.82
N VAL A 95 -9.92 -13.34 -1.05
CA VAL A 95 -8.90 -14.40 -1.01
C VAL A 95 -8.76 -15.06 -2.37
N GLU A 96 -9.87 -15.43 -3.00
CA GLU A 96 -9.94 -16.10 -4.31
C GLU A 96 -9.68 -15.14 -5.50
N SER A 97 -8.98 -14.02 -5.24
CA SER A 97 -8.68 -13.02 -6.25
C SER A 97 -7.26 -13.17 -6.79
N ASN A 98 -7.00 -12.52 -7.93
CA ASN A 98 -5.66 -12.39 -8.48
C ASN A 98 -5.46 -10.98 -9.04
N ALA A 99 -4.32 -10.38 -8.71
CA ALA A 99 -3.91 -9.06 -9.15
C ALA A 99 -2.73 -9.17 -10.14
N PRO A 100 -2.97 -9.34 -11.43
CA PRO A 100 -1.90 -9.42 -12.41
C PRO A 100 -1.22 -8.07 -12.61
N ILE A 101 0.09 -8.09 -12.85
CA ILE A 101 0.79 -6.96 -13.45
C ILE A 101 0.44 -6.94 -14.92
N THR A 102 -0.30 -5.92 -15.35
CA THR A 102 -0.83 -5.80 -16.72
C THR A 102 0.13 -5.06 -17.64
N ARG A 103 1.00 -4.24 -17.07
CA ARG A 103 1.98 -3.45 -17.81
C ARG A 103 3.20 -3.11 -16.98
N THR A 104 4.38 -3.05 -17.61
CA THR A 104 5.60 -2.48 -17.06
C THR A 104 6.00 -1.22 -17.81
N PHE A 105 6.67 -0.31 -17.11
CA PHE A 105 7.23 0.93 -17.66
C PHE A 105 8.74 0.89 -17.46
N GLU A 106 9.52 0.91 -18.56
CA GLU A 106 10.98 0.74 -18.54
C GLU A 106 11.67 1.77 -19.44
N SER A 107 11.18 3.00 -19.40
CA SER A 107 11.76 4.10 -20.18
C SER A 107 12.59 5.03 -19.30
N LYS A 108 13.41 5.90 -19.92
CA LYS A 108 14.12 6.98 -19.20
C LYS A 108 13.17 7.95 -18.50
N LYS A 109 11.90 8.04 -18.95
CA LYS A 109 10.90 8.97 -18.40
C LYS A 109 10.08 8.34 -17.26
N GLN A 110 9.88 7.01 -17.31
CA GLN A 110 9.04 6.31 -16.35
C GLN A 110 9.54 4.89 -16.14
N LYS A 111 9.55 4.43 -14.88
CA LYS A 111 9.90 3.07 -14.47
C LYS A 111 8.88 2.61 -13.44
N GLY A 112 8.31 1.44 -13.60
CA GLY A 112 7.30 0.94 -12.67
C GLY A 112 6.36 -0.07 -13.29
N ALA A 113 5.20 -0.27 -12.68
CA ALA A 113 4.23 -1.26 -13.11
C ALA A 113 2.78 -0.78 -12.90
N GLU A 114 1.90 -1.35 -13.69
CA GLU A 114 0.46 -1.30 -13.52
C GLU A 114 -0.06 -2.66 -13.07
N VAL A 115 -0.93 -2.66 -12.06
CA VAL A 115 -1.53 -3.84 -11.45
C VAL A 115 -3.04 -3.72 -11.53
N ASP A 116 -3.71 -4.73 -12.05
CA ASP A 116 -5.16 -4.81 -12.04
C ASP A 116 -5.63 -5.41 -10.70
N LEU A 117 -6.26 -4.60 -9.88
CA LEU A 117 -6.82 -4.94 -8.56
C LEU A 117 -8.33 -5.20 -8.63
N SER A 118 -8.94 -5.22 -9.80
CA SER A 118 -10.40 -5.27 -9.93
C SER A 118 -11.00 -6.52 -9.28
N SER A 119 -10.36 -7.68 -9.42
CA SER A 119 -10.82 -8.90 -8.76
C SER A 119 -10.64 -8.87 -7.24
N VAL A 120 -9.63 -8.14 -6.74
CA VAL A 120 -9.34 -8.01 -5.31
C VAL A 120 -10.46 -7.27 -4.59
N PHE A 121 -11.08 -6.30 -5.24
CA PHE A 121 -12.14 -5.43 -4.72
C PHE A 121 -13.48 -5.64 -5.43
N ALA A 122 -13.73 -6.82 -6.02
CA ALA A 122 -14.90 -7.05 -6.87
C ALA A 122 -16.25 -6.87 -6.15
N ASN A 123 -16.30 -7.01 -4.83
CA ASN A 123 -17.51 -6.75 -4.04
C ASN A 123 -17.82 -5.25 -3.90
N SER A 124 -16.78 -4.40 -3.88
CA SER A 124 -16.90 -2.97 -3.55
C SER A 124 -16.91 -2.07 -4.80
N VAL A 125 -16.13 -2.42 -5.84
CA VAL A 125 -15.99 -1.60 -7.05
C VAL A 125 -16.08 -2.43 -8.33
N LYS A 126 -16.37 -1.79 -9.47
CA LYS A 126 -16.39 -2.43 -10.79
C LYS A 126 -14.97 -2.58 -11.33
N LYS A 127 -14.13 -1.59 -11.05
CA LYS A 127 -12.74 -1.53 -11.55
C LYS A 127 -11.84 -0.89 -10.52
N ALA A 128 -10.64 -1.46 -10.37
CA ALA A 128 -9.55 -0.90 -9.58
C ALA A 128 -8.23 -1.21 -10.31
N VAL A 129 -7.52 -0.17 -10.76
CA VAL A 129 -6.22 -0.34 -11.42
C VAL A 129 -5.23 0.59 -10.75
N ARG A 130 -4.13 0.04 -10.26
CA ARG A 130 -3.04 0.79 -9.64
C ARG A 130 -1.85 0.87 -10.57
N THR A 131 -1.34 2.08 -10.80
CA THR A 131 -0.07 2.34 -11.47
C THR A 131 0.91 2.89 -10.45
N VAL A 132 2.06 2.26 -10.29
CA VAL A 132 3.15 2.71 -9.40
C VAL A 132 4.37 2.96 -10.26
N ILE A 133 4.81 4.20 -10.35
CA ILE A 133 5.90 4.61 -11.23
C ILE A 133 6.85 5.61 -10.56
N LEU A 134 8.09 5.58 -10.99
CA LEU A 134 9.05 6.66 -10.81
C LEU A 134 9.05 7.55 -12.06
N ASP A 135 9.02 8.86 -11.88
CA ASP A 135 9.26 9.82 -12.96
C ASP A 135 10.75 9.94 -13.30
N GLN A 136 11.09 10.79 -14.26
CA GLN A 136 12.49 11.01 -14.69
C GLN A 136 13.41 11.61 -13.60
N LYS A 137 12.85 12.08 -12.47
CA LYS A 137 13.57 12.59 -11.30
C LYS A 137 13.54 11.60 -10.14
N ASP A 138 13.07 10.37 -10.39
CA ASP A 138 12.83 9.34 -9.40
C ASP A 138 11.87 9.78 -8.26
N HIS A 139 10.90 10.67 -8.58
CA HIS A 139 9.78 10.90 -7.67
C HIS A 139 8.79 9.75 -7.83
N LEU A 140 8.27 9.25 -6.72
CA LEU A 140 7.23 8.22 -6.76
C LEU A 140 5.87 8.83 -7.06
N GLU A 141 5.15 8.23 -8.00
CA GLU A 141 3.73 8.44 -8.23
C GLU A 141 2.98 7.12 -8.08
N VAL A 142 1.91 7.13 -7.27
CA VAL A 142 0.94 6.03 -7.18
C VAL A 142 -0.39 6.57 -7.67
N ILE A 143 -0.94 5.94 -8.71
CA ILE A 143 -2.18 6.36 -9.35
C ILE A 143 -3.17 5.21 -9.30
N ASP A 144 -4.23 5.37 -8.51
CA ASP A 144 -5.34 4.43 -8.43
C ASP A 144 -6.52 4.93 -9.25
N ARG A 145 -6.96 4.15 -10.25
CA ARG A 145 -8.16 4.40 -11.03
C ARG A 145 -9.25 3.45 -10.56
N LEU A 146 -10.32 4.02 -10.02
CA LEU A 146 -11.43 3.28 -9.44
C LEU A 146 -12.72 3.60 -10.16
N GLU A 147 -13.60 2.61 -10.34
CA GLU A 147 -14.96 2.78 -10.79
C GLU A 147 -15.91 2.13 -9.80
N THR A 148 -16.72 2.94 -9.12
CA THR A 148 -17.69 2.47 -8.12
C THR A 148 -18.89 1.80 -8.78
N ARG A 149 -19.58 0.96 -7.99
CA ARG A 149 -20.85 0.36 -8.32
C ARG A 149 -22.00 1.34 -8.03
N ASP A 150 -23.19 0.84 -7.85
CA ASP A 150 -24.43 1.56 -7.50
C ASP A 150 -24.43 2.16 -6.08
N LYS A 151 -23.37 1.94 -5.32
CA LYS A 151 -23.13 2.53 -3.99
C LYS A 151 -21.83 3.32 -3.97
N GLU A 152 -21.77 4.29 -3.07
CA GLU A 152 -20.53 4.99 -2.76
C GLU A 152 -19.49 4.03 -2.15
N ALA A 153 -18.23 4.37 -2.26
CA ALA A 153 -17.13 3.61 -1.68
C ALA A 153 -16.25 4.50 -0.83
N THR A 154 -16.05 4.12 0.42
CA THR A 154 -15.03 4.70 1.29
C THR A 154 -13.69 4.04 0.98
N VAL A 155 -12.70 4.83 0.62
CA VAL A 155 -11.37 4.34 0.24
C VAL A 155 -10.33 4.86 1.23
N SER A 156 -9.62 3.95 1.87
CA SER A 156 -8.41 4.24 2.64
C SER A 156 -7.19 3.90 1.78
N TRP A 157 -6.37 4.91 1.46
CA TRP A 157 -5.07 4.77 0.85
C TRP A 157 -4.00 4.75 1.94
N ILE A 158 -3.22 3.68 2.02
CA ILE A 158 -2.32 3.41 3.16
C ILE A 158 -0.90 3.18 2.66
N MET A 159 0.08 3.76 3.38
CA MET A 159 1.50 3.50 3.23
C MET A 159 2.16 3.35 4.60
N VAL A 160 2.88 2.25 4.79
CA VAL A 160 3.70 1.98 5.99
C VAL A 160 5.05 2.67 5.84
N THR A 161 5.47 3.39 6.87
CA THR A 161 6.74 4.12 6.87
C THR A 161 7.44 4.05 8.23
N PRO A 162 8.78 4.00 8.26
CA PRO A 162 9.58 4.18 9.48
C PRO A 162 9.89 5.66 9.75
N ALA A 163 9.41 6.58 8.92
CA ALA A 163 9.61 8.01 9.08
C ALA A 163 8.66 8.62 10.12
N GLU A 164 9.09 9.69 10.76
CA GLU A 164 8.18 10.59 11.46
C GLU A 164 7.28 11.29 10.45
N ALA A 165 6.02 11.53 10.80
CA ALA A 165 5.05 12.14 9.91
C ALA A 165 4.31 13.30 10.56
N LYS A 166 4.06 14.35 9.78
CA LYS A 166 3.26 15.50 10.19
C LYS A 166 2.30 15.90 9.06
N ILE A 167 1.01 16.02 9.35
CA ILE A 167 0.04 16.60 8.42
C ILE A 167 0.31 18.10 8.34
N THR A 168 0.62 18.60 7.14
CA THR A 168 1.01 20.00 6.89
C THR A 168 0.03 20.76 6.02
N GLY A 169 -1.08 20.12 5.63
CA GLY A 169 -2.14 20.73 4.83
C GLY A 169 -3.28 19.76 4.55
N LYS A 170 -4.32 20.25 3.89
CA LYS A 170 -5.52 19.46 3.59
C LYS A 170 -5.26 18.16 2.82
N ASN A 171 -4.18 18.12 2.04
CA ASN A 171 -3.81 16.99 1.19
C ASN A 171 -2.31 16.66 1.26
N ARG A 172 -1.64 16.96 2.39
CA ARG A 172 -0.17 16.86 2.53
C ARG A 172 0.25 16.27 3.85
N ILE A 173 1.23 15.37 3.78
CA ILE A 173 1.98 14.86 4.92
C ILE A 173 3.46 15.07 4.63
N GLU A 174 4.17 15.68 5.56
CA GLU A 174 5.63 15.72 5.55
C GLU A 174 6.16 14.53 6.34
N LEU A 175 7.12 13.82 5.75
CA LEU A 175 7.84 12.69 6.33
C LEU A 175 9.28 13.11 6.60
N THR A 176 9.81 12.73 7.76
CA THR A 176 11.20 13.02 8.13
C THR A 176 11.89 11.76 8.62
N LYS A 177 13.06 11.43 8.07
CA LYS A 177 13.87 10.29 8.46
C LYS A 177 15.34 10.53 8.13
N ASP A 178 16.23 10.23 9.10
CA ASP A 178 17.69 10.29 8.93
C ASP A 178 18.20 11.61 8.31
N GLY A 179 17.61 12.73 8.73
CA GLY A 179 17.94 14.06 8.20
C GLY A 179 17.38 14.38 6.81
N GLN A 180 16.67 13.44 6.18
CA GLN A 180 15.99 13.62 4.90
C GLN A 180 14.52 13.98 5.11
N ARG A 181 13.93 14.70 4.15
CA ARG A 181 12.52 15.09 4.19
C ARG A 181 11.83 14.69 2.89
N MET A 182 10.60 14.20 2.98
CA MET A 182 9.78 13.77 1.84
C MET A 182 8.38 14.34 2.00
N LEU A 183 7.82 14.89 0.94
CA LEU A 183 6.45 15.35 0.90
C LEU A 183 5.56 14.30 0.22
N LEU A 184 4.57 13.78 0.96
CA LEU A 184 3.47 13.02 0.40
C LEU A 184 2.33 14.01 0.09
N THR A 185 1.86 13.99 -1.16
CA THR A 185 0.68 14.77 -1.58
C THR A 185 -0.37 13.86 -2.17
N ALA A 186 -1.65 14.16 -1.90
CA ALA A 186 -2.80 13.48 -2.50
C ALA A 186 -3.58 14.44 -3.42
N ASP A 187 -3.83 14.02 -4.67
CA ASP A 187 -4.68 14.69 -5.64
C ASP A 187 -5.74 13.68 -6.11
N THR A 188 -6.97 13.88 -5.71
CA THR A 188 -8.03 12.88 -5.84
C THR A 188 -9.26 13.37 -6.59
N GLY A 189 -9.34 14.68 -6.85
CA GLY A 189 -10.57 15.30 -7.35
C GLY A 189 -11.76 15.23 -6.39
N THR A 190 -11.58 14.65 -5.21
CA THR A 190 -12.55 14.57 -4.10
C THR A 190 -11.91 15.11 -2.83
N GLU A 191 -12.70 15.41 -1.82
CA GLU A 191 -12.16 15.78 -0.51
C GLU A 191 -11.45 14.58 0.12
N VAL A 192 -10.29 14.85 0.77
CA VAL A 192 -9.50 13.85 1.47
C VAL A 192 -9.33 14.23 2.93
N GLU A 193 -9.39 13.26 3.80
CA GLU A 193 -8.99 13.37 5.19
C GLU A 193 -7.61 12.71 5.37
N MET A 194 -6.56 13.53 5.49
CA MET A 194 -5.20 13.00 5.71
C MET A 194 -5.09 12.37 7.09
N LYS A 195 -4.47 11.20 7.17
CA LYS A 195 -4.41 10.40 8.39
C LYS A 195 -3.00 9.85 8.67
N ILE A 196 -2.73 9.73 9.95
CA ILE A 196 -1.57 9.01 10.50
C ILE A 196 -2.14 7.97 11.46
N TRP A 197 -1.92 6.69 11.16
CA TRP A 197 -2.40 5.59 12.00
C TRP A 197 -1.23 4.92 12.73
N SER A 198 -1.51 4.47 13.94
CA SER A 198 -0.58 3.63 14.70
C SER A 198 -0.44 2.25 14.07
N ASN A 199 0.77 1.69 14.14
CA ASN A 199 1.05 0.28 13.82
C ASN A 199 1.05 -0.61 15.06
N VAL A 200 0.48 -0.15 16.17
CA VAL A 200 0.19 -1.02 17.32
C VAL A 200 -0.89 -2.00 16.88
N PRO A 201 -0.59 -3.30 16.87
CA PRO A 201 -1.55 -4.30 16.41
C PRO A 201 -2.65 -4.55 17.44
N PRO A 202 -3.84 -5.01 17.02
CA PRO A 202 -4.99 -5.15 17.89
C PRO A 202 -4.94 -6.38 18.81
N HIS A 203 -4.18 -7.42 18.46
CA HIS A 203 -4.22 -8.69 19.17
C HIS A 203 -2.90 -8.99 19.90
N GLU A 204 -2.98 -9.71 21.01
CA GLU A 204 -1.82 -10.12 21.79
C GLU A 204 -0.91 -11.12 21.08
N TYR A 205 -1.45 -11.85 20.10
CA TYR A 205 -0.66 -12.76 19.28
C TYR A 205 0.13 -12.05 18.17
N ASP A 206 -0.18 -10.82 17.87
CA ASP A 206 0.52 -10.05 16.84
C ASP A 206 1.91 -9.59 17.30
N PHE A 207 2.85 -9.54 16.37
CA PHE A 207 4.13 -8.90 16.59
C PHE A 207 3.97 -7.38 16.65
N ARG A 208 4.62 -6.77 17.61
CA ARG A 208 4.74 -5.31 17.68
C ARG A 208 5.55 -4.79 16.48
N ASN A 209 5.26 -3.56 16.09
CA ASN A 209 5.87 -2.88 14.94
C ASN A 209 6.54 -1.56 15.37
N PRO A 210 7.51 -1.59 16.31
CA PRO A 210 8.10 -0.39 16.86
C PRO A 210 8.80 0.43 15.77
N GLY A 211 8.77 1.76 15.91
CA GLY A 211 9.43 2.67 14.97
C GLY A 211 8.77 2.75 13.61
N THR A 212 7.50 2.29 13.48
CA THR A 212 6.74 2.37 12.24
C THR A 212 5.34 2.94 12.48
N ILE A 213 4.81 3.60 11.47
CA ILE A 213 3.45 4.12 11.40
C ILE A 213 2.87 3.87 10.02
N ARG A 214 1.56 4.09 9.89
CA ARG A 214 0.90 4.17 8.59
C ARG A 214 0.48 5.61 8.33
N VAL A 215 0.65 6.04 7.09
CA VAL A 215 0.26 7.37 6.62
C VAL A 215 -0.60 7.25 5.37
N GLY A 216 -1.44 8.23 5.12
CA GLY A 216 -2.28 8.26 3.93
C GLY A 216 -3.50 9.12 4.12
N PHE A 217 -4.62 8.69 3.56
CA PHE A 217 -5.88 9.43 3.63
C PHE A 217 -7.08 8.52 3.49
N GLU A 218 -8.24 9.06 3.86
CA GLU A 218 -9.55 8.53 3.52
C GLU A 218 -10.29 9.49 2.61
N THR A 219 -11.07 8.94 1.70
CA THR A 219 -11.96 9.68 0.79
C THR A 219 -13.18 8.85 0.46
N VAL A 220 -14.27 9.52 0.05
CA VAL A 220 -15.48 8.87 -0.42
C VAL A 220 -15.63 9.13 -1.92
N ILE A 221 -15.80 8.06 -2.67
CA ILE A 221 -16.10 8.10 -4.10
C ILE A 221 -17.60 7.85 -4.27
N PRO A 222 -18.37 8.80 -4.86
CA PRO A 222 -19.81 8.62 -5.08
C PRO A 222 -20.16 7.39 -5.91
N ALA A 223 -21.40 6.92 -5.81
CA ALA A 223 -21.91 5.81 -6.62
C ALA A 223 -21.80 6.08 -8.13
N ASN A 224 -21.58 5.04 -8.92
CA ASN A 224 -21.50 5.08 -10.40
C ASN A 224 -20.49 6.12 -10.93
N ARG A 225 -19.35 6.28 -10.25
CA ARG A 225 -18.29 7.24 -10.61
C ARG A 225 -16.98 6.55 -10.96
N ALA A 226 -16.34 7.05 -12.01
CA ALA A 226 -14.92 6.84 -12.24
C ALA A 226 -14.12 7.94 -11.54
N SER A 227 -13.11 7.57 -10.77
CA SER A 227 -12.26 8.50 -10.02
C SER A 227 -10.80 8.09 -10.12
N GLN A 228 -9.91 9.07 -10.01
CA GLN A 228 -8.47 8.85 -9.95
C GLN A 228 -7.93 9.44 -8.64
N LEU A 229 -7.25 8.59 -7.88
CA LEU A 229 -6.51 8.99 -6.69
C LEU A 229 -5.03 9.00 -7.06
N LYS A 230 -4.39 10.16 -7.02
CA LYS A 230 -2.97 10.30 -7.33
C LYS A 230 -2.20 10.72 -6.09
N VAL A 231 -1.23 9.92 -5.70
CA VAL A 231 -0.30 10.21 -4.62
C VAL A 231 1.09 10.42 -5.20
N ARG A 232 1.80 11.41 -4.67
CA ARG A 232 3.20 11.67 -5.01
C ARG A 232 4.06 11.73 -3.76
N LEU A 233 5.24 11.14 -3.84
CA LEU A 233 6.32 11.34 -2.87
C LEU A 233 7.44 12.12 -3.53
N ILE A 234 7.71 13.32 -3.02
CA ILE A 234 8.66 14.27 -3.60
C ILE A 234 9.64 14.69 -2.50
N PRO A 235 10.97 14.54 -2.70
CA PRO A 235 11.96 15.02 -1.75
C PRO A 235 11.83 16.53 -1.51
N LEU A 236 11.93 16.94 -0.26
CA LEU A 236 12.06 18.33 0.13
C LEU A 236 13.55 18.67 0.31
N LYS A 237 13.94 19.83 -0.17
CA LYS A 237 15.31 20.37 0.03
C LYS A 237 15.49 20.87 1.45
#